data_2204a63006b28e4889f85f5ff8469f0b
#
_entry.id   2204a63006b28e4889f85f5ff8469f0b
#
_cell.length_a   1.000
_cell.length_b   1.000
_cell.length_c   1.000
_cell.angle_alpha   90.00
_cell.angle_beta   90.00
_cell.angle_gamma   90.00
#
_symmetry.space_group_name_H-M   'P 1'
#
loop_
_entity.id
_entity.type
_entity.pdbx_description
1 polymer ?
#
loop_
_entity_poly.entity_id
_entity_poly.type
_entity_poly.pdbx_seq_one_letter_code
_entity_poly.pdbx_strand_id
1 'polypeptide(L)'
;MAPATAPDGAPADLVVSSAPGPAGATQVLSRYRDDVWELWPYFEQSNLTPSSKRIDWANVPEQFRAECKAVVYRYWKEGLPGTTPPIARSIVMLTWHMVVVFKYLAQLGVRGLGQVHPIHISGFIHHRRTVDRVKSGTLVRNLLGIELLYRFRSEGVDSLGFHPWPGSSAGDQAGHTGPARSTGGTALIPPAVLQQLYVTAEGLLARADIMLNDRDLGLRLTGFDPELNLLRDACFFLLGVLTGMRCEEIAGIEVGAGRKERKEGLVYNWVQSIEHKTKKGRVEYLMPAVGHRVLKVMERWSAPLRQELQSCVLQLEANHSPVGLPERMRVLAAARADCNRLFLGRAGPTPQIRTVSGLHWAGRMKGFAAYAGVDWRLSPHQLRRAYAWTFVRHRLGNVLFLKEQFKHSSIEMTQLYAANPMQDDALFEDLFTEISARKVELIEGWLHADTPLAGRAGQRIVSMRAHDFPSRETLIEETADWINIRSTGHSYCLAQDDGCGGAGLYEPWRCGACNDSVIDSSQRIAW
;
A
#
# COMPACT_ATOMS: atom_id res chain seq x y z
N MET A 1 -33.55 -23.40 31.08
CA MET A 1 -33.89 -22.67 29.85
C MET A 1 -32.76 -22.91 28.88
N ALA A 2 -33.01 -23.47 27.70
CA ALA A 2 -32.00 -23.54 26.65
C ALA A 2 -31.61 -22.12 26.23
N PRO A 3 -30.31 -21.83 25.96
CA PRO A 3 -29.90 -20.50 25.50
C PRO A 3 -30.65 -20.18 24.19
N ALA A 4 -31.19 -18.98 24.07
CA ALA A 4 -31.82 -18.51 22.85
C ALA A 4 -30.82 -18.61 21.70
N THR A 5 -31.13 -19.42 20.69
CA THR A 5 -30.35 -19.51 19.46
C THR A 5 -30.77 -18.40 18.48
N ALA A 6 -29.82 -17.82 17.77
CA ALA A 6 -30.12 -16.93 16.65
C ALA A 6 -30.80 -17.74 15.52
N PRO A 7 -31.49 -17.10 14.56
CA PRO A 7 -32.21 -17.80 13.47
C PRO A 7 -31.34 -18.75 12.63
N ASP A 8 -30.02 -18.57 12.66
CA ASP A 8 -28.99 -19.35 11.98
C ASP A 8 -28.39 -20.49 12.87
N GLY A 9 -28.99 -20.75 14.06
CA GLY A 9 -28.50 -21.76 15.00
C GLY A 9 -27.30 -21.34 15.85
N ALA A 10 -26.73 -20.16 15.65
CA ALA A 10 -25.65 -19.68 16.50
C ALA A 10 -26.18 -19.23 17.88
N PRO A 11 -25.46 -19.46 19.00
CA PRO A 11 -25.87 -18.95 20.32
C PRO A 11 -25.93 -17.40 20.28
N ALA A 12 -27.10 -16.85 20.63
CA ALA A 12 -27.31 -15.39 20.63
C ALA A 12 -26.28 -14.65 21.51
N ASP A 13 -25.80 -15.29 22.56
CA ASP A 13 -24.81 -14.75 23.51
C ASP A 13 -23.34 -15.01 23.10
N LEU A 14 -23.10 -15.57 21.91
CA LEU A 14 -21.77 -15.82 21.39
C LEU A 14 -20.97 -14.52 21.32
N VAL A 15 -19.80 -14.49 21.97
CA VAL A 15 -18.92 -13.30 21.96
C VAL A 15 -18.23 -13.20 20.60
N VAL A 16 -18.47 -12.09 19.94
CA VAL A 16 -17.85 -11.76 18.64
C VAL A 16 -16.52 -11.03 18.87
N SER A 17 -16.51 -10.06 19.77
CA SER A 17 -15.33 -9.26 20.04
C SER A 17 -15.22 -8.89 21.53
N SER A 18 -13.97 -8.80 21.99
CA SER A 18 -13.60 -8.37 23.32
C SER A 18 -12.29 -7.61 23.32
N ALA A 19 -12.02 -6.84 24.37
CA ALA A 19 -10.77 -6.12 24.58
C ALA A 19 -10.31 -6.23 26.03
N PRO A 20 -9.00 -6.06 26.33
CA PRO A 20 -8.51 -5.93 27.68
C PRO A 20 -9.14 -4.71 28.37
N GLY A 21 -9.83 -4.95 29.47
CA GLY A 21 -10.43 -3.91 30.30
C GLY A 21 -9.53 -3.48 31.46
N PRO A 22 -10.01 -2.59 32.34
CA PRO A 22 -9.32 -2.20 33.57
C PRO A 22 -8.96 -3.41 34.42
N ALA A 23 -7.82 -3.36 35.10
CA ALA A 23 -7.32 -4.42 35.99
C ALA A 23 -7.19 -5.82 35.36
N GLY A 24 -7.02 -5.89 34.02
CA GLY A 24 -6.82 -7.14 33.29
C GLY A 24 -8.10 -7.94 33.03
N ALA A 25 -9.26 -7.46 33.39
CA ALA A 25 -10.54 -8.11 33.08
C ALA A 25 -10.81 -8.02 31.56
N THR A 26 -11.37 -9.08 30.98
CA THR A 26 -11.81 -9.05 29.58
C THR A 26 -13.17 -8.38 29.47
N GLN A 27 -13.22 -7.28 28.73
CA GLN A 27 -14.47 -6.58 28.44
C GLN A 27 -15.05 -7.08 27.12
N VAL A 28 -16.26 -7.62 27.13
CA VAL A 28 -17.01 -7.95 25.91
C VAL A 28 -17.48 -6.67 25.25
N LEU A 29 -17.16 -6.52 23.96
CA LEU A 29 -17.53 -5.36 23.13
C LEU A 29 -18.75 -5.66 22.27
N SER A 30 -18.84 -6.85 21.71
CA SER A 30 -19.98 -7.23 20.89
C SER A 30 -20.29 -8.73 21.01
N ARG A 31 -21.58 -9.01 20.99
CA ARG A 31 -22.14 -10.37 20.89
C ARG A 31 -22.75 -10.57 19.51
N TYR A 32 -22.98 -11.82 19.14
CA TYR A 32 -23.54 -12.18 17.82
C TYR A 32 -24.90 -11.51 17.56
N ARG A 33 -25.76 -11.40 18.56
CA ARG A 33 -27.07 -10.75 18.48
C ARG A 33 -27.03 -9.24 18.24
N ASP A 34 -25.93 -8.58 18.58
CA ASP A 34 -25.85 -7.11 18.57
C ASP A 34 -25.98 -6.55 17.15
N ASP A 35 -26.60 -5.38 17.03
CA ASP A 35 -26.75 -4.68 15.75
C ASP A 35 -25.45 -4.06 15.23
N VAL A 36 -24.47 -3.90 16.10
CA VAL A 36 -23.14 -3.41 15.76
C VAL A 36 -22.08 -4.37 16.29
N TRP A 37 -21.20 -4.84 15.42
CA TRP A 37 -20.00 -5.55 15.83
C TRP A 37 -18.82 -4.61 15.84
N GLU A 38 -18.36 -4.26 17.03
CA GLU A 38 -17.15 -3.46 17.25
C GLU A 38 -15.92 -4.37 17.08
N LEU A 39 -15.14 -4.14 16.02
CA LEU A 39 -14.00 -4.99 15.65
C LEU A 39 -12.65 -4.29 15.84
N TRP A 40 -12.64 -3.08 16.41
CA TRP A 40 -11.43 -2.28 16.56
C TRP A 40 -10.26 -3.00 17.26
N PRO A 41 -10.42 -3.96 18.20
CA PRO A 41 -9.29 -4.64 18.82
C PRO A 41 -8.49 -5.52 17.84
N TYR A 42 -9.11 -5.90 16.73
CA TYR A 42 -8.48 -6.73 15.70
C TYR A 42 -7.86 -5.91 14.56
N PHE A 43 -7.76 -4.60 14.73
CA PHE A 43 -7.13 -3.70 13.78
C PHE A 43 -5.81 -3.19 14.34
N GLU A 44 -4.72 -3.57 13.73
CA GLU A 44 -3.38 -3.08 14.07
C GLU A 44 -3.19 -1.60 13.66
N GLN A 45 -3.95 -1.14 12.65
CA GLN A 45 -3.85 0.22 12.13
C GLN A 45 -4.67 1.21 12.96
N SER A 46 -3.99 2.18 13.56
CA SER A 46 -4.65 3.26 14.32
C SER A 46 -5.34 4.29 13.42
N ASN A 47 -4.80 4.53 12.23
CA ASN A 47 -5.18 5.61 11.32
C ASN A 47 -6.48 5.38 10.52
N LEU A 48 -7.23 4.32 10.80
CA LEU A 48 -8.55 4.09 10.23
C LEU A 48 -9.65 4.76 11.07
N THR A 49 -10.69 5.25 10.40
CA THR A 49 -11.84 5.83 11.09
C THR A 49 -12.57 4.79 11.96
N PRO A 50 -13.23 5.17 13.07
CA PRO A 50 -13.99 4.22 13.88
C PRO A 50 -15.04 3.43 13.09
N SER A 51 -15.73 4.08 12.16
CA SER A 51 -16.71 3.43 11.28
C SER A 51 -16.12 2.34 10.40
N SER A 52 -14.83 2.44 10.03
CA SER A 52 -14.12 1.42 9.25
C SER A 52 -13.70 0.20 10.08
N LYS A 53 -13.86 0.25 11.41
CA LYS A 53 -13.46 -0.79 12.36
C LYS A 53 -14.65 -1.51 12.98
N ARG A 54 -15.84 -1.35 12.41
CA ARG A 54 -17.07 -1.98 12.90
C ARG A 54 -17.96 -2.43 11.73
N ILE A 55 -18.84 -3.35 12.01
CA ILE A 55 -19.94 -3.73 11.12
C ILE A 55 -21.23 -3.25 11.76
N ASP A 56 -21.96 -2.41 11.05
CA ASP A 56 -23.28 -1.96 11.42
C ASP A 56 -24.30 -2.71 10.56
N TRP A 57 -24.99 -3.65 11.20
CA TRP A 57 -25.93 -4.56 10.57
C TRP A 57 -27.23 -3.89 10.11
N ALA A 58 -27.53 -2.69 10.62
CA ALA A 58 -28.66 -1.88 10.11
C ALA A 58 -28.48 -1.49 8.64
N ASN A 59 -27.26 -1.48 8.11
CA ASN A 59 -27.00 -1.23 6.69
C ASN A 59 -27.42 -2.40 5.78
N VAL A 60 -27.54 -3.62 6.31
CA VAL A 60 -28.04 -4.80 5.58
C VAL A 60 -29.57 -4.80 5.66
N PRO A 61 -30.29 -4.91 4.52
CA PRO A 61 -31.74 -5.04 4.52
C PRO A 61 -32.17 -6.20 5.45
N GLU A 62 -33.23 -5.98 6.25
CA GLU A 62 -33.61 -6.84 7.35
C GLU A 62 -33.79 -8.31 6.93
N GLN A 63 -34.41 -8.54 5.76
CA GLN A 63 -34.67 -9.87 5.22
C GLN A 63 -33.43 -10.69 4.85
N PHE A 64 -32.23 -10.09 4.82
CA PHE A 64 -30.94 -10.76 4.52
C PHE A 64 -29.95 -10.70 5.68
N ARG A 65 -30.33 -10.06 6.81
CA ARG A 65 -29.41 -9.74 7.89
C ARG A 65 -28.91 -10.98 8.62
N ALA A 66 -29.78 -11.93 8.89
CA ALA A 66 -29.44 -13.14 9.62
C ALA A 66 -28.42 -14.00 8.83
N GLU A 67 -28.71 -14.25 7.56
CA GLU A 67 -27.87 -15.04 6.67
C GLU A 67 -26.53 -14.36 6.41
N CYS A 68 -26.55 -13.03 6.23
CA CYS A 68 -25.32 -12.26 6.07
C CYS A 68 -24.43 -12.35 7.32
N LYS A 69 -25.01 -12.23 8.53
CA LYS A 69 -24.29 -12.41 9.80
C LYS A 69 -23.63 -13.79 9.88
N ALA A 70 -24.40 -14.85 9.56
CA ALA A 70 -23.94 -16.23 9.61
C ALA A 70 -22.74 -16.46 8.67
N VAL A 71 -22.89 -16.08 7.41
CA VAL A 71 -21.84 -16.25 6.39
C VAL A 71 -20.60 -15.45 6.74
N VAL A 72 -20.76 -14.19 7.14
CA VAL A 72 -19.65 -13.31 7.50
C VAL A 72 -18.90 -13.83 8.73
N TYR A 73 -19.62 -14.30 9.76
CA TYR A 73 -19.02 -14.86 10.97
C TYR A 73 -18.24 -16.13 10.68
N ARG A 74 -18.87 -17.08 9.95
CA ARG A 74 -18.22 -18.35 9.58
C ARG A 74 -16.98 -18.11 8.73
N TYR A 75 -17.08 -17.28 7.69
CA TYR A 75 -15.94 -16.93 6.86
C TYR A 75 -14.81 -16.31 7.67
N TRP A 76 -15.12 -15.45 8.64
CA TRP A 76 -14.11 -14.82 9.50
C TRP A 76 -13.40 -15.86 10.39
N LYS A 77 -14.11 -16.86 10.90
CA LYS A 77 -13.54 -17.87 11.81
C LYS A 77 -12.87 -19.03 11.08
N GLU A 78 -13.46 -19.48 9.99
CA GLU A 78 -13.04 -20.69 9.28
C GLU A 78 -12.12 -20.39 8.08
N GLY A 79 -12.30 -19.26 7.39
CA GLY A 79 -11.68 -18.97 6.10
C GLY A 79 -12.26 -19.84 4.97
N LEU A 80 -11.61 -19.80 3.80
CA LEU A 80 -11.89 -20.77 2.73
C LEU A 80 -10.98 -22.00 2.90
N PRO A 81 -11.41 -23.18 2.44
CA PRO A 81 -10.58 -24.39 2.49
C PRO A 81 -9.18 -24.14 1.92
N GLY A 82 -8.15 -24.48 2.69
CA GLY A 82 -6.75 -24.29 2.29
C GLY A 82 -6.23 -22.86 2.41
N THR A 83 -6.99 -21.92 2.96
CA THR A 83 -6.55 -20.53 3.18
C THR A 83 -6.55 -20.18 4.67
N THR A 84 -5.74 -19.18 5.04
CA THR A 84 -5.82 -18.59 6.38
C THR A 84 -7.09 -17.77 6.53
N PRO A 85 -7.74 -17.78 7.72
CA PRO A 85 -8.90 -16.94 8.00
C PRO A 85 -8.60 -15.47 7.73
N PRO A 86 -9.58 -14.72 7.15
CA PRO A 86 -9.38 -13.33 6.80
C PRO A 86 -9.24 -12.45 8.05
N ILE A 87 -8.47 -11.37 7.92
CA ILE A 87 -8.35 -10.35 8.96
C ILE A 87 -9.63 -9.51 9.09
N ALA A 88 -9.85 -8.90 10.24
CA ALA A 88 -11.06 -8.10 10.52
C ALA A 88 -11.33 -7.01 9.46
N ARG A 89 -10.28 -6.36 8.95
CA ARG A 89 -10.42 -5.36 7.85
C ARG A 89 -11.06 -5.96 6.60
N SER A 90 -10.65 -7.16 6.21
CA SER A 90 -11.21 -7.86 5.04
C SER A 90 -12.68 -8.19 5.25
N ILE A 91 -13.06 -8.55 6.47
CA ILE A 91 -14.45 -8.86 6.83
C ILE A 91 -15.33 -7.62 6.78
N VAL A 92 -14.91 -6.50 7.35
CA VAL A 92 -15.66 -5.22 7.26
C VAL A 92 -15.83 -4.80 5.80
N MET A 93 -14.77 -4.87 5.00
CA MET A 93 -14.83 -4.52 3.58
C MET A 93 -15.74 -5.45 2.79
N LEU A 94 -15.68 -6.76 3.05
CA LEU A 94 -16.58 -7.75 2.44
C LEU A 94 -18.04 -7.42 2.74
N THR A 95 -18.36 -7.15 4.01
CA THR A 95 -19.73 -6.81 4.41
C THR A 95 -20.24 -5.57 3.65
N TRP A 96 -19.42 -4.53 3.47
CA TRP A 96 -19.81 -3.36 2.67
C TRP A 96 -20.11 -3.72 1.22
N HIS A 97 -19.33 -4.64 0.62
CA HIS A 97 -19.59 -5.12 -0.73
C HIS A 97 -20.86 -5.97 -0.82
N MET A 98 -21.16 -6.78 0.20
CA MET A 98 -22.40 -7.57 0.30
C MET A 98 -23.63 -6.67 0.47
N VAL A 99 -23.53 -5.60 1.25
CA VAL A 99 -24.63 -4.61 1.41
C VAL A 99 -25.09 -4.06 0.06
N VAL A 100 -24.17 -3.83 -0.87
CA VAL A 100 -24.51 -3.33 -2.22
C VAL A 100 -25.37 -4.35 -2.98
N VAL A 101 -25.01 -5.63 -2.90
CA VAL A 101 -25.78 -6.74 -3.51
C VAL A 101 -27.17 -6.83 -2.89
N PHE A 102 -27.25 -6.86 -1.56
CA PHE A 102 -28.53 -7.00 -0.86
C PHE A 102 -29.48 -5.83 -1.08
N LYS A 103 -28.95 -4.60 -1.14
CA LYS A 103 -29.78 -3.43 -1.49
C LYS A 103 -30.37 -3.53 -2.89
N TYR A 104 -29.60 -4.01 -3.85
CA TYR A 104 -30.10 -4.23 -5.21
C TYR A 104 -31.20 -5.32 -5.22
N LEU A 105 -30.97 -6.46 -4.56
CA LEU A 105 -31.97 -7.53 -4.47
C LEU A 105 -33.27 -7.05 -3.78
N ALA A 106 -33.15 -6.29 -2.69
CA ALA A 106 -34.30 -5.71 -1.99
C ALA A 106 -35.10 -4.74 -2.89
N GLN A 107 -34.44 -3.94 -3.72
CA GLN A 107 -35.11 -3.05 -4.70
C GLN A 107 -35.92 -3.84 -5.76
N LEU A 108 -35.48 -5.07 -6.07
CA LEU A 108 -36.23 -5.97 -6.95
C LEU A 108 -37.36 -6.73 -6.24
N GLY A 109 -37.60 -6.45 -4.94
CA GLY A 109 -38.66 -7.10 -4.16
C GLY A 109 -38.30 -8.50 -3.67
N VAL A 110 -37.05 -8.93 -3.76
CA VAL A 110 -36.57 -10.23 -3.23
C VAL A 110 -36.58 -10.17 -1.69
N ARG A 111 -37.26 -11.12 -1.07
CA ARG A 111 -37.51 -11.15 0.39
C ARG A 111 -36.59 -12.13 1.15
N GLY A 112 -35.80 -12.95 0.45
CA GLY A 112 -34.89 -13.91 1.04
C GLY A 112 -33.97 -14.52 -0.01
N LEU A 113 -32.89 -15.20 0.42
CA LEU A 113 -31.91 -15.79 -0.48
C LEU A 113 -32.47 -16.96 -1.31
N GLY A 114 -33.42 -17.72 -0.77
CA GLY A 114 -34.11 -18.78 -1.50
C GLY A 114 -34.94 -18.30 -2.70
N GLN A 115 -35.28 -17.00 -2.75
CA GLN A 115 -35.96 -16.38 -3.88
C GLN A 115 -35.02 -15.81 -4.93
N VAL A 116 -33.71 -15.79 -4.66
CA VAL A 116 -32.72 -15.30 -5.62
C VAL A 116 -32.62 -16.28 -6.78
N HIS A 117 -32.68 -15.78 -7.98
CA HIS A 117 -32.58 -16.52 -9.24
C HIS A 117 -31.36 -16.04 -10.04
N PRO A 118 -30.73 -16.87 -10.90
CA PRO A 118 -29.60 -16.45 -11.73
C PRO A 118 -29.80 -15.14 -12.48
N ILE A 119 -31.04 -14.84 -12.91
CA ILE A 119 -31.35 -13.58 -13.61
C ILE A 119 -31.14 -12.35 -12.72
N HIS A 120 -31.40 -12.43 -11.41
CA HIS A 120 -31.15 -11.34 -10.48
C HIS A 120 -29.64 -11.04 -10.38
N ILE A 121 -28.82 -12.09 -10.37
CA ILE A 121 -27.34 -11.94 -10.34
C ILE A 121 -26.82 -11.34 -11.66
N SER A 122 -27.32 -11.84 -12.79
CA SER A 122 -26.96 -11.29 -14.11
C SER A 122 -27.39 -9.84 -14.25
N GLY A 123 -28.60 -9.51 -13.77
CA GLY A 123 -29.10 -8.15 -13.72
C GLY A 123 -28.24 -7.24 -12.83
N PHE A 124 -27.80 -7.73 -11.66
CA PHE A 124 -26.87 -7.01 -10.80
C PHE A 124 -25.53 -6.72 -11.50
N ILE A 125 -24.93 -7.72 -12.12
CA ILE A 125 -23.67 -7.56 -12.86
C ILE A 125 -23.82 -6.54 -13.98
N HIS A 126 -24.90 -6.63 -14.76
CA HIS A 126 -25.21 -5.68 -15.82
C HIS A 126 -25.38 -4.26 -15.29
N HIS A 127 -26.20 -4.09 -14.25
CA HIS A 127 -26.44 -2.79 -13.60
C HIS A 127 -25.12 -2.14 -13.12
N ARG A 128 -24.27 -2.93 -12.42
CA ARG A 128 -22.99 -2.43 -11.92
C ARG A 128 -22.03 -2.01 -13.04
N ARG A 129 -22.07 -2.70 -14.19
CA ARG A 129 -21.23 -2.35 -15.36
C ARG A 129 -21.73 -1.15 -16.12
N THR A 130 -23.04 -1.09 -16.40
CA THR A 130 -23.63 -0.12 -17.35
C THR A 130 -24.12 1.14 -16.68
N VAL A 131 -24.80 1.03 -15.53
CA VAL A 131 -25.37 2.14 -14.78
C VAL A 131 -24.33 2.74 -13.84
N ASP A 132 -23.79 1.93 -12.94
CA ASP A 132 -22.84 2.41 -11.93
C ASP A 132 -21.41 2.57 -12.49
N ARG A 133 -21.11 1.96 -13.62
CA ARG A 133 -19.81 2.00 -14.32
C ARG A 133 -18.63 1.69 -13.42
N VAL A 134 -18.79 0.70 -12.53
CA VAL A 134 -17.73 0.31 -11.61
C VAL A 134 -16.60 -0.43 -12.33
N LYS A 135 -15.38 -0.25 -11.86
CA LYS A 135 -14.22 -1.00 -12.36
C LYS A 135 -14.35 -2.49 -12.04
N SER A 136 -13.78 -3.36 -12.90
CA SER A 136 -13.77 -4.81 -12.71
C SER A 136 -13.30 -5.24 -11.33
N GLY A 137 -12.24 -4.64 -10.78
CA GLY A 137 -11.75 -4.93 -9.43
C GLY A 137 -12.72 -4.59 -8.30
N THR A 138 -13.66 -3.65 -8.48
CA THR A 138 -14.75 -3.40 -7.52
C THR A 138 -15.84 -4.43 -7.68
N LEU A 139 -16.18 -4.79 -8.93
CA LEU A 139 -17.19 -5.79 -9.21
C LEU A 139 -16.80 -7.18 -8.66
N VAL A 140 -15.55 -7.61 -8.82
CA VAL A 140 -15.04 -8.86 -8.20
C VAL A 140 -15.39 -8.95 -6.71
N ARG A 141 -15.17 -7.85 -5.97
CA ARG A 141 -15.43 -7.83 -4.52
C ARG A 141 -16.91 -7.97 -4.18
N ASN A 142 -17.80 -7.39 -4.99
CA ASN A 142 -19.23 -7.60 -4.84
C ASN A 142 -19.60 -9.07 -5.13
N LEU A 143 -19.06 -9.64 -6.20
CA LEU A 143 -19.36 -11.01 -6.64
C LEU A 143 -18.79 -12.07 -5.68
N LEU A 144 -17.63 -11.80 -5.05
CA LEU A 144 -17.08 -12.66 -4.01
C LEU A 144 -18.08 -12.84 -2.85
N GLY A 145 -18.79 -11.77 -2.46
CA GLY A 145 -19.84 -11.86 -1.44
C GLY A 145 -20.94 -12.87 -1.81
N ILE A 146 -21.37 -12.87 -3.09
CA ILE A 146 -22.38 -13.82 -3.58
C ILE A 146 -21.84 -15.27 -3.57
N GLU A 147 -20.58 -15.45 -3.94
CA GLU A 147 -19.93 -16.77 -3.90
C GLU A 147 -19.86 -17.33 -2.48
N LEU A 148 -19.56 -16.47 -1.50
CA LEU A 148 -19.52 -16.86 -0.09
C LEU A 148 -20.90 -17.21 0.46
N LEU A 149 -21.98 -16.54 0.04
CA LEU A 149 -23.35 -16.91 0.39
C LEU A 149 -23.68 -18.35 -0.03
N TYR A 150 -23.21 -18.78 -1.19
CA TYR A 150 -23.37 -20.16 -1.63
C TYR A 150 -22.46 -21.13 -0.86
N ARG A 151 -21.19 -20.80 -0.69
CA ARG A 151 -20.19 -21.69 -0.05
C ARG A 151 -20.48 -21.95 1.42
N PHE A 152 -20.94 -20.94 2.15
CA PHE A 152 -21.26 -21.04 3.58
C PHE A 152 -22.75 -21.21 3.86
N ARG A 153 -23.53 -21.66 2.87
CA ARG A 153 -24.95 -21.97 3.09
C ARG A 153 -25.10 -23.06 4.16
N SER A 154 -26.12 -22.92 4.99
CA SER A 154 -26.48 -23.91 6.02
C SER A 154 -27.81 -24.57 5.66
N GLU A 155 -27.92 -25.85 5.94
CA GLU A 155 -29.20 -26.56 5.80
C GLU A 155 -30.22 -26.00 6.80
N GLY A 156 -31.45 -25.81 6.35
CA GLY A 156 -32.55 -25.32 7.20
C GLY A 156 -32.63 -23.83 7.41
N VAL A 157 -31.71 -23.05 6.82
CA VAL A 157 -31.72 -21.58 6.80
C VAL A 157 -31.99 -21.10 5.37
N ASP A 158 -32.60 -19.93 5.22
CA ASP A 158 -32.78 -19.31 3.90
C ASP A 158 -31.43 -19.09 3.22
N SER A 159 -31.19 -19.75 2.10
CA SER A 159 -29.88 -19.82 1.48
C SER A 159 -29.95 -19.75 -0.05
N LEU A 160 -28.83 -19.36 -0.67
CA LEU A 160 -28.71 -19.36 -2.12
C LEU A 160 -28.71 -20.80 -2.65
N GLY A 161 -29.79 -21.16 -3.37
CA GLY A 161 -30.05 -22.53 -3.81
C GLY A 161 -29.20 -23.01 -4.99
N PHE A 162 -28.37 -22.19 -5.59
CA PHE A 162 -27.57 -22.51 -6.77
C PHE A 162 -26.16 -21.92 -6.69
N HIS A 163 -25.20 -22.55 -7.37
CA HIS A 163 -23.87 -21.99 -7.57
C HIS A 163 -23.97 -20.80 -8.53
N PRO A 164 -23.53 -19.58 -8.15
CA PRO A 164 -23.75 -18.38 -8.97
C PRO A 164 -23.08 -18.44 -10.36
N TRP A 165 -21.97 -19.16 -10.50
CA TRP A 165 -21.20 -19.33 -11.76
C TRP A 165 -20.47 -20.67 -11.80
N PRO A 166 -21.19 -21.78 -12.11
CA PRO A 166 -20.58 -23.09 -12.22
C PRO A 166 -19.45 -23.11 -13.25
N GLY A 167 -18.29 -23.66 -12.87
CA GLY A 167 -17.12 -23.75 -13.77
C GLY A 167 -16.37 -22.42 -14.03
N SER A 168 -16.71 -21.35 -13.31
CA SER A 168 -16.11 -20.03 -13.46
C SER A 168 -15.81 -19.42 -12.08
N SER A 169 -15.34 -18.19 -12.03
CA SER A 169 -15.03 -17.44 -10.80
C SER A 169 -15.63 -16.03 -10.79
N ALA A 170 -15.70 -15.43 -9.60
CA ALA A 170 -16.05 -14.01 -9.45
C ALA A 170 -15.17 -13.10 -10.31
N GLY A 171 -13.88 -13.46 -10.47
CA GLY A 171 -12.93 -12.74 -11.32
C GLY A 171 -13.33 -12.77 -12.80
N ASP A 172 -13.62 -13.96 -13.31
CA ASP A 172 -14.03 -14.16 -14.70
C ASP A 172 -15.35 -13.42 -14.98
N GLN A 173 -16.33 -13.58 -14.09
CA GLN A 173 -17.62 -12.90 -14.20
C GLN A 173 -17.50 -11.37 -14.15
N ALA A 174 -16.52 -10.84 -13.46
CA ALA A 174 -16.25 -9.40 -13.44
C ALA A 174 -15.42 -8.91 -14.63
N GLY A 175 -14.87 -9.80 -15.46
CA GLY A 175 -13.89 -9.45 -16.48
C GLY A 175 -12.56 -8.96 -15.89
N HIS A 176 -12.19 -9.48 -14.71
CA HIS A 176 -10.97 -9.12 -14.00
C HIS A 176 -9.93 -10.24 -14.14
N THR A 177 -9.52 -10.52 -15.37
CA THR A 177 -8.63 -11.63 -15.76
C THR A 177 -7.48 -11.12 -16.63
N GLY A 178 -6.35 -11.82 -16.59
CA GLY A 178 -5.20 -11.53 -17.47
C GLY A 178 -4.72 -10.07 -17.40
N PRO A 179 -4.51 -9.39 -18.55
CA PRO A 179 -4.01 -8.02 -18.62
C PRO A 179 -4.85 -7.01 -17.86
N ALA A 180 -6.18 -7.21 -17.74
CA ALA A 180 -7.05 -6.33 -16.95
C ALA A 180 -6.70 -6.33 -15.45
N ARG A 181 -6.02 -7.36 -14.97
CA ARG A 181 -5.50 -7.45 -13.60
C ARG A 181 -4.26 -6.59 -13.39
N SER A 182 -3.45 -6.43 -14.44
CA SER A 182 -2.23 -5.62 -14.46
C SER A 182 -2.46 -4.16 -14.89
N THR A 183 -3.46 -3.88 -15.73
CA THR A 183 -3.77 -2.55 -16.29
C THR A 183 -4.35 -1.54 -15.29
N GLY A 184 -4.62 -1.94 -14.04
CA GLY A 184 -4.99 -1.02 -12.96
C GLY A 184 -3.82 -0.30 -12.29
N GLY A 185 -2.63 -0.31 -12.91
CA GLY A 185 -1.42 0.24 -12.33
C GLY A 185 -1.55 1.71 -11.92
N THR A 186 -0.95 2.05 -10.78
CA THR A 186 -0.81 3.43 -10.32
C THR A 186 -0.09 4.25 -11.37
N ALA A 187 -0.64 5.37 -11.82
CA ALA A 187 0.01 6.22 -12.81
C ALA A 187 1.38 6.72 -12.31
N LEU A 188 2.39 6.69 -13.17
CA LEU A 188 3.70 7.25 -12.87
C LEU A 188 3.62 8.77 -12.87
N ILE A 189 4.27 9.42 -11.90
CA ILE A 189 4.38 10.88 -11.87
C ILE A 189 5.34 11.30 -12.99
N PRO A 190 4.94 12.20 -13.91
CA PRO A 190 5.84 12.70 -14.94
C PRO A 190 7.12 13.32 -14.34
N PRO A 191 8.30 13.11 -14.94
CA PRO A 191 9.57 13.60 -14.37
C PRO A 191 9.59 15.09 -14.05
N ALA A 192 9.07 15.95 -14.93
CA ALA A 192 9.00 17.39 -14.70
C ALA A 192 8.10 17.75 -13.51
N VAL A 193 6.96 17.04 -13.35
CA VAL A 193 6.05 17.20 -12.21
C VAL A 193 6.74 16.75 -10.92
N LEU A 194 7.41 15.60 -10.95
CA LEU A 194 8.16 15.08 -9.80
C LEU A 194 9.26 16.05 -9.35
N GLN A 195 10.00 16.60 -10.29
CA GLN A 195 11.04 17.61 -10.03
C GLN A 195 10.46 18.86 -9.35
N GLN A 196 9.35 19.41 -9.87
CA GLN A 196 8.70 20.59 -9.30
C GLN A 196 8.20 20.32 -7.87
N LEU A 197 7.56 19.15 -7.64
CA LEU A 197 7.13 18.72 -6.31
C LEU A 197 8.31 18.60 -5.34
N TYR A 198 9.42 18.02 -5.81
CA TYR A 198 10.62 17.81 -5.00
C TYR A 198 11.26 19.13 -4.59
N VAL A 199 11.48 20.06 -5.53
CA VAL A 199 12.02 21.40 -5.26
C VAL A 199 11.13 22.17 -4.27
N THR A 200 9.81 22.08 -4.44
CA THR A 200 8.85 22.71 -3.51
C THR A 200 8.96 22.13 -2.11
N ALA A 201 9.08 20.81 -1.99
CA ALA A 201 9.23 20.13 -0.70
C ALA A 201 10.55 20.48 -0.01
N GLU A 202 11.67 20.53 -0.76
CA GLU A 202 12.97 20.99 -0.24
C GLU A 202 12.93 22.45 0.22
N GLY A 203 12.25 23.33 -0.52
CA GLY A 203 12.07 24.72 -0.14
C GLY A 203 11.30 24.88 1.19
N LEU A 204 10.28 24.05 1.43
CA LEU A 204 9.57 24.01 2.71
C LEU A 204 10.47 23.45 3.83
N LEU A 205 11.21 22.38 3.57
CA LEU A 205 12.14 21.78 4.52
C LEU A 205 13.28 22.77 4.89
N ALA A 206 13.75 23.57 3.96
CA ALA A 206 14.76 24.62 4.22
C ALA A 206 14.26 25.68 5.21
N ARG A 207 12.98 26.03 5.15
CA ARG A 207 12.34 27.02 6.04
C ARG A 207 11.78 26.41 7.34
N ALA A 208 11.90 25.09 7.53
CA ALA A 208 11.27 24.38 8.64
C ALA A 208 11.66 24.94 10.02
N ASP A 209 12.95 25.29 10.21
CA ASP A 209 13.42 25.79 11.50
C ASP A 209 12.78 27.14 11.87
N ILE A 210 12.61 28.04 10.89
CA ILE A 210 11.94 29.34 11.09
C ILE A 210 10.47 29.08 11.48
N MET A 211 9.76 28.28 10.70
CA MET A 211 8.35 27.98 10.93
C MET A 211 8.10 27.31 12.29
N LEU A 212 9.00 26.42 12.71
CA LEU A 212 8.92 25.75 14.00
C LEU A 212 9.33 26.65 15.16
N ASN A 213 10.25 27.59 14.97
CA ASN A 213 10.55 28.63 15.95
C ASN A 213 9.35 29.56 16.19
N ASP A 214 8.69 30.03 15.12
CA ASP A 214 7.46 30.82 15.21
C ASP A 214 6.38 30.08 16.00
N ARG A 215 6.24 28.77 15.74
CA ARG A 215 5.31 27.91 16.51
C ARG A 215 5.70 27.82 17.99
N ASP A 216 6.99 27.63 18.30
CA ASP A 216 7.47 27.50 19.68
C ASP A 216 7.32 28.82 20.45
N LEU A 217 7.29 29.95 19.75
CA LEU A 217 6.96 31.28 20.28
C LEU A 217 5.44 31.54 20.40
N GLY A 218 4.60 30.56 20.05
CA GLY A 218 3.14 30.68 20.13
C GLY A 218 2.48 31.46 18.98
N LEU A 219 3.25 31.84 17.95
CA LEU A 219 2.74 32.59 16.78
C LEU A 219 1.97 31.69 15.82
N ARG A 220 2.16 30.36 15.91
CA ARG A 220 1.52 29.34 15.05
C ARG A 220 1.06 28.16 15.91
N LEU A 221 0.03 27.43 15.45
CA LEU A 221 -0.52 26.27 16.17
C LEU A 221 -0.44 25.01 15.31
N THR A 222 0.28 23.99 15.78
CA THR A 222 0.39 22.69 15.11
C THR A 222 -0.97 22.04 14.91
N GLY A 223 -1.21 21.59 13.69
CA GLY A 223 -2.46 20.94 13.28
C GLY A 223 -3.54 21.91 12.79
N PHE A 224 -3.45 23.21 13.10
CA PHE A 224 -4.36 24.24 12.60
C PHE A 224 -3.71 25.13 11.54
N ASP A 225 -2.45 25.52 11.72
CA ASP A 225 -1.76 26.40 10.80
C ASP A 225 -1.55 25.72 9.43
N PRO A 226 -2.01 26.33 8.30
CA PRO A 226 -1.90 25.75 6.97
C PRO A 226 -0.47 25.50 6.51
N GLU A 227 0.46 26.42 6.81
CA GLU A 227 1.86 26.28 6.39
C GLU A 227 2.59 25.20 7.19
N LEU A 228 2.33 25.08 8.50
CA LEU A 228 2.84 23.97 9.30
C LEU A 228 2.29 22.62 8.81
N ASN A 229 1.01 22.57 8.43
CA ASN A 229 0.43 21.37 7.83
C ASN A 229 1.06 21.04 6.49
N LEU A 230 1.35 22.06 5.68
CA LEU A 230 2.02 21.91 4.40
C LEU A 230 3.47 21.40 4.56
N LEU A 231 4.21 21.87 5.59
CA LEU A 231 5.52 21.34 5.94
C LEU A 231 5.47 19.84 6.26
N ARG A 232 4.47 19.40 7.05
CA ARG A 232 4.25 17.97 7.32
C ARG A 232 3.98 17.20 6.02
N ASP A 233 3.14 17.75 5.14
CA ASP A 233 2.75 17.13 3.88
C ASP A 233 3.96 17.03 2.91
N ALA A 234 4.84 18.02 2.91
CA ALA A 234 6.13 18.00 2.20
C ALA A 234 7.08 16.93 2.78
N CYS A 235 7.18 16.82 4.10
CA CYS A 235 7.96 15.76 4.76
C CYS A 235 7.44 14.36 4.43
N PHE A 236 6.12 14.18 4.37
CA PHE A 236 5.49 12.92 3.95
C PHE A 236 5.85 12.59 2.49
N PHE A 237 5.76 13.58 1.59
CA PHE A 237 6.13 13.42 0.19
C PHE A 237 7.61 13.01 0.05
N LEU A 238 8.52 13.72 0.72
CA LEU A 238 9.96 13.42 0.68
C LEU A 238 10.25 11.99 1.14
N LEU A 239 9.71 11.56 2.28
CA LEU A 239 9.91 10.17 2.74
C LEU A 239 9.37 9.17 1.73
N GLY A 240 8.20 9.44 1.14
CA GLY A 240 7.60 8.55 0.14
C GLY A 240 8.49 8.35 -1.10
N VAL A 241 9.02 9.43 -1.66
CA VAL A 241 9.87 9.37 -2.86
C VAL A 241 11.33 8.98 -2.57
N LEU A 242 11.78 9.10 -1.33
CA LEU A 242 13.16 8.76 -0.93
C LEU A 242 13.31 7.33 -0.39
N THR A 243 12.23 6.67 0.00
CA THR A 243 12.27 5.36 0.65
C THR A 243 11.39 4.30 -0.01
N GLY A 244 10.42 4.71 -0.82
CA GLY A 244 9.42 3.81 -1.41
C GLY A 244 8.43 3.23 -0.39
N MET A 245 8.37 3.73 0.84
CA MET A 245 7.44 3.29 1.88
C MET A 245 5.99 3.47 1.45
N ARG A 246 5.11 2.57 1.91
CA ARG A 246 3.66 2.74 1.75
C ARG A 246 3.14 3.87 2.62
N CYS A 247 1.99 4.42 2.23
CA CYS A 247 1.31 5.46 2.99
C CYS A 247 1.13 5.12 4.48
N GLU A 248 0.73 3.89 4.78
CA GLU A 248 0.51 3.42 6.15
C GLU A 248 1.82 3.29 6.92
N GLU A 249 2.91 2.92 6.26
CA GLU A 249 4.26 2.80 6.84
C GLU A 249 4.83 4.17 7.16
N ILE A 250 4.73 5.16 6.25
CA ILE A 250 5.15 6.54 6.54
C ILE A 250 4.32 7.12 7.70
N ALA A 251 3.00 6.95 7.65
CA ALA A 251 2.12 7.40 8.73
C ALA A 251 2.42 6.69 10.06
N GLY A 252 2.96 5.48 9.98
CA GLY A 252 3.35 4.64 11.11
C GLY A 252 4.71 4.97 11.74
N ILE A 253 5.48 5.90 11.19
CA ILE A 253 6.79 6.28 11.74
C ILE A 253 6.64 6.89 13.12
N GLU A 254 7.45 6.41 14.06
CA GLU A 254 7.49 6.87 15.45
C GLU A 254 8.71 7.75 15.73
N VAL A 255 8.69 8.46 16.85
CA VAL A 255 9.84 9.19 17.33
C VAL A 255 11.02 8.25 17.52
N GLY A 256 12.23 8.69 17.14
CA GLY A 256 13.45 7.88 17.21
C GLY A 256 13.59 6.81 16.11
N ALA A 257 12.76 6.84 15.07
CA ALA A 257 12.80 5.86 14.00
C ALA A 257 14.06 5.91 13.11
N GLY A 258 14.82 7.00 13.15
CA GLY A 258 16.03 7.17 12.34
C GLY A 258 17.25 6.49 12.95
N ARG A 259 17.90 5.57 12.22
CA ARG A 259 19.11 4.85 12.65
C ARG A 259 20.24 5.06 11.64
N LYS A 260 21.46 5.23 12.14
CA LYS A 260 22.69 5.21 11.32
C LYS A 260 23.51 3.97 11.69
N GLU A 261 24.01 3.31 10.68
CA GLU A 261 24.88 2.17 10.82
C GLU A 261 26.16 2.42 10.01
N ARG A 262 27.31 2.16 10.61
CA ARG A 262 28.58 2.22 9.89
C ARG A 262 29.08 0.78 9.67
N LYS A 263 29.23 0.40 8.40
CA LYS A 263 29.69 -0.92 8.01
C LYS A 263 30.73 -0.75 6.89
N GLU A 264 31.91 -1.35 7.04
CA GLU A 264 32.99 -1.32 6.05
C GLU A 264 33.39 0.10 5.56
N GLY A 265 33.36 1.08 6.47
CA GLY A 265 33.69 2.48 6.15
C GLY A 265 32.54 3.32 5.57
N LEU A 266 31.41 2.70 5.26
CA LEU A 266 30.22 3.37 4.72
C LEU A 266 29.17 3.63 5.80
N VAL A 267 28.40 4.70 5.62
CA VAL A 267 27.32 5.10 6.53
C VAL A 267 25.98 4.80 5.86
N TYR A 268 25.24 3.87 6.45
CA TYR A 268 23.88 3.52 6.06
C TYR A 268 22.90 4.31 6.92
N ASN A 269 21.89 4.88 6.30
CA ASN A 269 20.85 5.61 6.98
C ASN A 269 19.53 4.83 6.83
N TRP A 270 18.93 4.50 7.96
CA TRP A 270 17.72 3.68 8.03
C TRP A 270 16.58 4.47 8.67
N VAL A 271 15.37 4.20 8.23
CA VAL A 271 14.14 4.57 8.92
C VAL A 271 13.33 3.33 9.25
N GLN A 272 12.95 3.19 10.52
CA GLN A 272 12.11 2.10 11.00
C GLN A 272 10.64 2.49 10.94
N SER A 273 9.79 1.51 10.61
CA SER A 273 8.34 1.63 10.69
C SER A 273 7.70 0.28 10.99
N ILE A 274 6.37 0.26 11.08
CA ILE A 274 5.59 -0.96 11.30
C ILE A 274 4.88 -1.34 10.01
N GLU A 275 5.14 -2.53 9.54
CA GLU A 275 4.47 -3.13 8.39
C GLU A 275 3.27 -3.95 8.87
N HIS A 276 2.08 -3.65 8.35
CA HIS A 276 0.82 -4.29 8.75
C HIS A 276 0.28 -5.27 7.73
N LYS A 277 0.72 -5.19 6.46
CA LYS A 277 0.11 -5.98 5.38
C LYS A 277 0.55 -7.44 5.39
N THR A 278 1.85 -7.69 5.61
CA THR A 278 2.44 -9.04 5.66
C THR A 278 2.72 -9.53 7.08
N LYS A 279 2.34 -8.74 8.10
CA LYS A 279 2.52 -9.04 9.54
C LYS A 279 3.99 -9.23 9.95
N LYS A 280 4.94 -8.63 9.23
CA LYS A 280 6.37 -8.67 9.58
C LYS A 280 6.71 -7.84 10.82
N GLY A 281 5.82 -6.97 11.26
CA GLY A 281 6.04 -6.10 12.40
C GLY A 281 6.96 -4.93 12.05
N ARG A 282 8.08 -4.78 12.77
CA ARG A 282 9.04 -3.70 12.50
C ARG A 282 9.86 -4.01 11.26
N VAL A 283 9.92 -3.06 10.34
CA VAL A 283 10.69 -3.10 9.10
C VAL A 283 11.56 -1.86 8.98
N GLU A 284 12.67 -1.98 8.26
CA GLU A 284 13.61 -0.89 8.02
C GLU A 284 13.68 -0.57 6.54
N TYR A 285 13.77 0.71 6.23
CA TYR A 285 13.93 1.22 4.88
C TYR A 285 15.22 2.03 4.79
N LEU A 286 16.00 1.77 3.74
CA LEU A 286 17.17 2.58 3.42
C LEU A 286 16.70 3.97 2.97
N MET A 287 17.36 5.02 3.45
CA MET A 287 17.07 6.39 3.06
C MET A 287 18.38 7.18 2.84
N PRO A 288 18.37 8.25 2.01
CA PRO A 288 19.50 9.16 1.94
C PRO A 288 19.64 9.98 3.23
N ALA A 289 20.80 10.59 3.44
CA ALA A 289 21.11 11.35 4.66
C ALA A 289 20.10 12.47 4.97
N VAL A 290 19.50 13.10 3.95
CA VAL A 290 18.46 14.11 4.10
C VAL A 290 17.22 13.57 4.84
N GLY A 291 16.95 12.28 4.78
CA GLY A 291 15.85 11.62 5.51
C GLY A 291 15.94 11.85 7.03
N HIS A 292 17.14 11.88 7.60
CA HIS A 292 17.31 12.21 9.03
C HIS A 292 16.90 13.65 9.36
N ARG A 293 17.11 14.59 8.44
CA ARG A 293 16.63 15.98 8.62
C ARG A 293 15.11 16.01 8.60
N VAL A 294 14.49 15.29 7.66
CA VAL A 294 13.02 15.17 7.58
C VAL A 294 12.46 14.59 8.88
N LEU A 295 13.04 13.51 9.39
CA LEU A 295 12.61 12.89 10.66
C LEU A 295 12.73 13.86 11.84
N LYS A 296 13.87 14.57 11.99
CA LYS A 296 14.06 15.56 13.05
C LYS A 296 13.05 16.71 12.99
N VAL A 297 12.77 17.21 11.78
CA VAL A 297 11.72 18.22 11.58
C VAL A 297 10.36 17.70 12.02
N MET A 298 10.02 16.46 11.65
CA MET A 298 8.75 15.85 12.03
C MET A 298 8.65 15.53 13.52
N GLU A 299 9.74 15.12 14.16
CA GLU A 299 9.81 14.93 15.61
C GLU A 299 9.50 16.23 16.36
N ARG A 300 10.10 17.34 15.92
CA ARG A 300 9.84 18.67 16.48
C ARG A 300 8.42 19.15 16.14
N TRP A 301 7.99 18.96 14.88
CA TRP A 301 6.65 19.36 14.43
C TRP A 301 5.55 18.68 15.24
N SER A 302 5.67 17.38 15.48
CA SER A 302 4.64 16.57 16.17
C SER A 302 4.68 16.68 17.69
N ALA A 303 5.75 17.22 18.29
CA ALA A 303 5.97 17.23 19.74
C ALA A 303 4.77 17.76 20.55
N PRO A 304 4.14 18.91 20.23
CA PRO A 304 2.99 19.40 20.99
C PRO A 304 1.79 18.46 20.92
N LEU A 305 1.54 17.87 19.74
CA LEU A 305 0.41 16.93 19.58
C LEU A 305 0.64 15.62 20.31
N ARG A 306 1.88 15.13 20.35
CA ARG A 306 2.25 13.93 21.13
C ARG A 306 2.12 14.16 22.63
N GLN A 307 2.53 15.32 23.12
CA GLN A 307 2.36 15.70 24.53
C GLN A 307 0.88 15.76 24.94
N GLU A 308 0.04 16.36 24.09
CA GLU A 308 -1.41 16.39 24.31
C GLU A 308 -2.02 14.99 24.35
N LEU A 309 -1.59 14.10 23.41
CA LEU A 309 -2.03 12.69 23.42
C LEU A 309 -1.56 11.94 24.68
N GLN A 310 -0.32 12.15 25.11
CA GLN A 310 0.20 11.53 26.34
C GLN A 310 -0.60 11.98 27.57
N SER A 311 -0.92 13.28 27.66
CA SER A 311 -1.79 13.80 28.72
C SER A 311 -3.19 13.19 28.67
N CYS A 312 -3.75 13.04 27.47
CA CYS A 312 -5.04 12.38 27.25
C CYS A 312 -5.01 10.90 27.70
N VAL A 313 -3.95 10.18 27.41
CA VAL A 313 -3.75 8.79 27.86
C VAL A 313 -3.80 8.73 29.40
N LEU A 314 -3.02 9.56 30.06
CA LEU A 314 -2.99 9.60 31.55
C LEU A 314 -4.36 9.92 32.15
N GLN A 315 -5.09 10.88 31.59
CA GLN A 315 -6.44 11.23 32.02
C GLN A 315 -7.44 10.09 31.84
N LEU A 316 -7.38 9.40 30.72
CA LEU A 316 -8.27 8.27 30.42
C LEU A 316 -7.96 7.06 31.30
N GLU A 317 -6.69 6.83 31.63
CA GLU A 317 -6.25 5.76 32.54
C GLU A 317 -6.68 6.04 33.98
N ALA A 318 -6.63 7.28 34.44
CA ALA A 318 -7.08 7.68 35.77
C ALA A 318 -8.61 7.64 35.94
N ASN A 319 -9.37 7.58 34.86
CA ASN A 319 -10.83 7.56 34.90
C ASN A 319 -11.36 6.13 35.08
N HIS A 320 -11.82 5.78 36.26
CA HIS A 320 -12.36 4.46 36.61
C HIS A 320 -13.89 4.35 36.50
N SER A 321 -14.60 5.37 35.99
CA SER A 321 -16.05 5.33 35.84
C SER A 321 -16.49 4.18 34.94
N PRO A 322 -17.53 3.40 35.26
CA PRO A 322 -18.09 2.39 34.36
C PRO A 322 -18.88 3.02 33.21
N VAL A 323 -19.31 4.29 33.35
CA VAL A 323 -20.10 4.99 32.34
C VAL A 323 -19.23 5.27 31.10
N GLY A 324 -19.72 4.85 29.91
CA GLY A 324 -19.01 5.03 28.64
C GLY A 324 -17.71 4.22 28.53
N LEU A 325 -17.55 3.15 29.30
CA LEU A 325 -16.35 2.33 29.33
C LEU A 325 -15.91 1.83 27.93
N PRO A 326 -16.76 1.25 27.07
CA PRO A 326 -16.34 0.77 25.75
C PRO A 326 -15.76 1.87 24.87
N GLU A 327 -16.41 3.04 24.85
CA GLU A 327 -15.93 4.20 24.07
C GLU A 327 -14.60 4.74 24.62
N ARG A 328 -14.49 4.84 25.95
CA ARG A 328 -13.24 5.27 26.61
C ARG A 328 -12.09 4.30 26.30
N MET A 329 -12.33 2.99 26.34
CA MET A 329 -11.35 1.97 25.96
C MET A 329 -10.90 2.14 24.52
N ARG A 330 -11.83 2.39 23.60
CA ARG A 330 -11.54 2.65 22.19
C ARG A 330 -10.67 3.89 22.00
N VAL A 331 -11.02 4.99 22.68
CA VAL A 331 -10.27 6.26 22.62
C VAL A 331 -8.87 6.09 23.24
N LEU A 332 -8.78 5.41 24.38
CA LEU A 332 -7.50 5.12 25.03
C LEU A 332 -6.59 4.26 24.15
N ALA A 333 -7.11 3.19 23.56
CA ALA A 333 -6.34 2.34 22.66
C ALA A 333 -5.82 3.13 21.45
N ALA A 334 -6.65 3.98 20.84
CA ALA A 334 -6.24 4.85 19.74
C ALA A 334 -5.17 5.87 20.17
N ALA A 335 -5.34 6.54 21.32
CA ALA A 335 -4.38 7.51 21.84
C ALA A 335 -3.02 6.87 22.15
N ARG A 336 -3.00 5.68 22.78
CA ARG A 336 -1.78 4.90 23.03
C ARG A 336 -1.05 4.52 21.72
N ALA A 337 -1.80 4.11 20.69
CA ALA A 337 -1.23 3.77 19.41
C ALA A 337 -0.62 4.98 18.67
N ASP A 338 -1.16 6.18 18.92
CA ASP A 338 -0.77 7.40 18.19
C ASP A 338 0.23 8.28 18.96
N CYS A 339 0.41 8.12 20.27
CA CYS A 339 1.17 9.05 21.13
C CYS A 339 2.66 9.19 20.76
N ASN A 340 3.24 8.25 20.03
CA ASN A 340 4.63 8.30 19.54
C ASN A 340 4.75 8.56 18.03
N ARG A 341 3.61 8.69 17.30
CA ARG A 341 3.61 8.87 15.84
C ARG A 341 4.04 10.28 15.44
N LEU A 342 4.71 10.36 14.27
CA LEU A 342 5.18 11.64 13.73
C LEU A 342 4.12 12.33 12.85
N PHE A 343 3.36 11.57 12.08
CA PHE A 343 2.42 12.10 11.09
C PHE A 343 1.00 12.25 11.65
N LEU A 344 0.91 13.07 12.68
CA LEU A 344 -0.34 13.40 13.37
C LEU A 344 -1.12 14.51 12.65
N GLY A 345 -2.41 14.61 12.98
CA GLY A 345 -3.29 15.68 12.57
C GLY A 345 -4.48 15.80 13.50
N ARG A 346 -5.20 16.93 13.41
CA ARG A 346 -6.46 17.14 14.11
C ARG A 346 -7.61 16.85 13.16
N ALA A 347 -8.60 16.10 13.60
CA ALA A 347 -9.73 15.67 12.79
C ALA A 347 -11.05 15.76 13.54
N GLY A 348 -12.12 16.09 12.82
CA GLY A 348 -13.49 16.11 13.32
C GLY A 348 -13.93 17.45 13.90
N PRO A 349 -15.23 17.57 14.23
CA PRO A 349 -15.83 18.81 14.79
C PRO A 349 -15.29 19.13 16.19
N THR A 350 -14.99 18.11 16.99
CA THR A 350 -14.13 18.22 18.19
C THR A 350 -12.75 17.70 17.77
N PRO A 351 -11.76 18.59 17.56
CA PRO A 351 -10.51 18.19 16.92
C PRO A 351 -9.77 17.16 17.78
N GLN A 352 -9.93 15.90 17.45
CA GLN A 352 -9.17 14.81 18.05
C GLN A 352 -7.84 14.65 17.30
N ILE A 353 -6.78 14.51 18.06
CA ILE A 353 -5.45 14.21 17.51
C ILE A 353 -5.40 12.73 17.12
N ARG A 354 -4.99 12.46 15.89
CA ARG A 354 -4.83 11.09 15.36
C ARG A 354 -3.75 11.06 14.29
N THR A 355 -3.20 9.89 14.05
CA THR A 355 -2.42 9.64 12.84
C THR A 355 -3.29 9.90 11.60
N VAL A 356 -2.76 10.66 10.64
CA VAL A 356 -3.49 11.03 9.42
C VAL A 356 -3.80 9.77 8.61
N SER A 357 -5.07 9.54 8.29
CA SER A 357 -5.51 8.35 7.56
C SER A 357 -5.11 8.38 6.09
N GLY A 358 -5.03 7.19 5.46
CA GLY A 358 -4.72 7.07 4.04
C GLY A 358 -5.68 7.83 3.13
N LEU A 359 -6.97 7.92 3.50
CA LEU A 359 -7.95 8.71 2.76
C LEU A 359 -7.64 10.22 2.83
N HIS A 360 -7.30 10.73 4.00
CA HIS A 360 -6.92 12.13 4.19
C HIS A 360 -5.59 12.44 3.48
N TRP A 361 -4.63 11.51 3.48
CA TRP A 361 -3.39 11.67 2.73
C TRP A 361 -3.62 11.84 1.22
N ALA A 362 -4.59 11.13 0.65
CA ALA A 362 -4.95 11.32 -0.76
C ALA A 362 -5.43 12.75 -1.04
N GLY A 363 -6.22 13.35 -0.15
CA GLY A 363 -6.63 14.75 -0.24
C GLY A 363 -5.47 15.73 -0.05
N ARG A 364 -4.60 15.48 0.96
CA ARG A 364 -3.44 16.34 1.25
C ARG A 364 -2.41 16.33 0.15
N MET A 365 -2.13 15.20 -0.47
CA MET A 365 -1.21 15.13 -1.61
C MET A 365 -1.73 15.91 -2.82
N LYS A 366 -3.05 15.95 -3.05
CA LYS A 366 -3.63 16.86 -4.07
C LYS A 366 -3.42 18.33 -3.69
N GLY A 367 -3.64 18.68 -2.42
CA GLY A 367 -3.40 20.04 -1.92
C GLY A 367 -1.93 20.45 -2.05
N PHE A 368 -1.01 19.53 -1.76
CA PHE A 368 0.43 19.75 -1.93
C PHE A 368 0.81 19.95 -3.40
N ALA A 369 0.25 19.17 -4.33
CA ALA A 369 0.46 19.36 -5.76
C ALA A 369 -0.07 20.72 -6.24
N ALA A 370 -1.25 21.12 -5.81
CA ALA A 370 -1.81 22.44 -6.12
C ALA A 370 -0.93 23.58 -5.58
N TYR A 371 -0.40 23.46 -4.36
CA TYR A 371 0.54 24.44 -3.79
C TYR A 371 1.84 24.52 -4.60
N ALA A 372 2.34 23.39 -5.10
CA ALA A 372 3.52 23.34 -5.97
C ALA A 372 3.24 23.89 -7.39
N GLY A 373 2.03 24.30 -7.70
CA GLY A 373 1.65 24.85 -9.01
C GLY A 373 1.59 23.81 -10.12
N VAL A 374 1.40 22.50 -9.80
CA VAL A 374 1.32 21.46 -10.80
C VAL A 374 -0.11 20.89 -10.91
N ASP A 375 -0.60 20.78 -12.14
CA ASP A 375 -1.90 20.11 -12.42
C ASP A 375 -1.71 18.60 -12.52
N TRP A 376 -1.58 17.97 -11.36
CA TRP A 376 -1.41 16.53 -11.25
C TRP A 376 -2.20 15.96 -10.07
N ARG A 377 -2.97 14.91 -10.32
CA ARG A 377 -3.70 14.21 -9.27
C ARG A 377 -2.76 13.29 -8.46
N LEU A 378 -1.97 13.92 -7.59
CA LEU A 378 -1.01 13.21 -6.75
C LEU A 378 -1.72 12.32 -5.71
N SER A 379 -1.22 11.10 -5.54
CA SER A 379 -1.67 10.16 -4.51
C SER A 379 -0.49 9.48 -3.82
N PRO A 380 -0.62 9.05 -2.55
CA PRO A 380 0.49 8.43 -1.83
C PRO A 380 1.12 7.22 -2.51
N HIS A 381 0.31 6.40 -3.19
CA HIS A 381 0.84 5.19 -3.84
C HIS A 381 1.74 5.50 -5.06
N GLN A 382 1.54 6.65 -5.70
CA GLN A 382 2.41 7.11 -6.78
C GLN A 382 3.82 7.43 -6.30
N LEU A 383 4.01 7.82 -5.03
CA LEU A 383 5.34 8.12 -4.45
C LEU A 383 6.21 6.86 -4.45
N ARG A 384 5.64 5.73 -4.06
CA ARG A 384 6.33 4.44 -4.09
C ARG A 384 6.70 4.02 -5.52
N ARG A 385 5.79 4.19 -6.48
CA ARG A 385 6.09 3.94 -7.88
C ARG A 385 7.16 4.88 -8.42
N ALA A 386 7.11 6.17 -8.05
CA ALA A 386 8.14 7.13 -8.43
C ALA A 386 9.51 6.75 -7.86
N TYR A 387 9.57 6.26 -6.60
CA TYR A 387 10.79 5.73 -6.00
C TYR A 387 11.34 4.55 -6.83
N ALA A 388 10.51 3.52 -7.10
CA ALA A 388 10.94 2.34 -7.86
C ALA A 388 11.43 2.74 -9.26
N TRP A 389 10.68 3.58 -9.96
CA TRP A 389 11.06 4.08 -11.28
C TRP A 389 12.38 4.88 -11.25
N THR A 390 12.53 5.80 -10.28
CA THR A 390 13.74 6.61 -10.13
C THR A 390 14.94 5.74 -9.75
N PHE A 391 14.75 4.77 -8.85
CA PHE A 391 15.79 3.83 -8.44
C PHE A 391 16.32 3.03 -9.64
N VAL A 392 15.43 2.50 -10.48
CA VAL A 392 15.81 1.71 -11.65
C VAL A 392 16.46 2.55 -12.75
N ARG A 393 15.91 3.72 -13.05
CA ARG A 393 16.34 4.52 -14.21
C ARG A 393 17.52 5.44 -13.94
N HIS A 394 17.59 6.04 -12.77
CA HIS A 394 18.60 7.05 -12.44
C HIS A 394 19.72 6.52 -11.56
N ARG A 395 19.77 5.18 -11.35
CA ARG A 395 20.86 4.56 -10.63
C ARG A 395 21.04 5.07 -9.18
N LEU A 396 19.98 5.54 -8.52
CA LEU A 396 19.97 5.68 -7.07
C LEU A 396 20.26 4.33 -6.41
N GLY A 397 19.98 3.24 -7.14
CA GLY A 397 20.55 1.93 -6.97
C GLY A 397 21.55 1.62 -8.07
N ASN A 398 22.44 2.53 -8.42
CA ASN A 398 23.60 2.10 -9.18
C ASN A 398 24.10 0.86 -8.45
N VAL A 399 24.20 -0.25 -9.18
CA VAL A 399 24.87 -1.45 -8.71
C VAL A 399 26.23 -1.08 -8.08
N LEU A 400 26.84 0.04 -8.50
CA LEU A 400 28.00 0.67 -7.86
C LEU A 400 27.72 1.22 -6.45
N PHE A 401 26.65 1.96 -6.25
CA PHE A 401 26.33 2.48 -4.92
C PHE A 401 25.98 1.31 -3.99
N LEU A 402 25.21 0.36 -4.47
CA LEU A 402 24.94 -0.89 -3.76
C LEU A 402 26.18 -1.78 -3.67
N LYS A 403 27.04 -1.82 -4.70
CA LYS A 403 28.29 -2.58 -4.74
C LYS A 403 29.38 -1.98 -3.86
N GLU A 404 29.56 -0.67 -3.84
CA GLU A 404 30.41 0.01 -2.86
C GLU A 404 29.87 -0.19 -1.44
N GLN A 405 28.55 -0.16 -1.29
CA GLN A 405 27.90 -0.45 -0.01
C GLN A 405 28.02 -1.91 0.43
N PHE A 406 28.04 -2.87 -0.49
CA PHE A 406 28.08 -4.30 -0.15
C PHE A 406 29.32 -5.05 -0.66
N LYS A 407 30.27 -4.37 -1.35
CA LYS A 407 31.55 -4.91 -1.86
C LYS A 407 31.48 -6.23 -2.65
N HIS A 408 30.36 -6.52 -3.31
CA HIS A 408 30.18 -7.72 -4.11
C HIS A 408 30.02 -7.40 -5.60
N SER A 409 30.60 -8.24 -6.45
CA SER A 409 30.73 -8.00 -7.89
C SER A 409 29.44 -8.16 -8.69
N SER A 410 28.48 -8.92 -8.22
CA SER A 410 27.15 -9.03 -8.80
C SER A 410 26.12 -8.95 -7.69
N ILE A 411 25.33 -7.86 -7.67
CA ILE A 411 24.24 -7.78 -6.73
C ILE A 411 22.96 -7.92 -7.55
N GLU A 412 22.44 -9.12 -7.54
CA GLU A 412 21.02 -9.31 -7.77
C GLU A 412 20.25 -8.63 -6.64
N MET A 413 19.08 -8.06 -6.94
CA MET A 413 18.20 -7.49 -5.91
C MET A 413 17.91 -8.49 -4.77
N THR A 414 17.96 -9.79 -5.06
CA THR A 414 17.88 -10.89 -4.10
C THR A 414 18.98 -10.85 -3.03
N GLN A 415 20.19 -10.38 -3.37
CA GLN A 415 21.29 -10.26 -2.40
C GLN A 415 21.13 -9.02 -1.50
N LEU A 416 20.55 -7.94 -2.04
CA LEU A 416 20.15 -6.79 -1.22
C LEU A 416 19.10 -7.21 -0.19
N TYR A 417 18.15 -8.05 -0.59
CA TYR A 417 17.16 -8.64 0.30
C TYR A 417 17.78 -9.52 1.39
N ALA A 418 18.70 -10.40 1.02
CA ALA A 418 19.39 -11.27 1.97
C ALA A 418 20.26 -10.48 2.97
N ALA A 419 20.75 -9.30 2.60
CA ALA A 419 21.52 -8.43 3.49
C ALA A 419 20.66 -7.71 4.54
N ASN A 420 19.37 -7.56 4.31
CA ASN A 420 18.43 -6.98 5.28
C ASN A 420 17.09 -7.75 5.31
N PRO A 421 17.01 -8.84 6.11
CA PRO A 421 15.80 -9.66 6.19
C PRO A 421 14.59 -8.93 6.78
N MET A 422 14.76 -7.72 7.30
CA MET A 422 13.66 -6.88 7.83
C MET A 422 13.07 -5.91 6.79
N GLN A 423 13.56 -5.94 5.56
CA GLN A 423 13.08 -5.07 4.48
C GLN A 423 11.74 -5.57 3.89
N ASP A 424 10.97 -4.64 3.32
CA ASP A 424 9.65 -4.95 2.75
C ASP A 424 9.75 -5.69 1.40
N ASP A 425 9.32 -6.97 1.36
CA ASP A 425 9.32 -7.82 0.17
C ASP A 425 8.54 -7.21 -1.01
N ALA A 426 7.43 -6.56 -0.72
CA ALA A 426 6.59 -6.01 -1.77
C ALA A 426 7.20 -4.74 -2.42
N LEU A 427 8.19 -4.11 -1.80
CA LEU A 427 8.99 -3.07 -2.46
C LEU A 427 9.87 -3.69 -3.55
N PHE A 428 10.41 -4.88 -3.30
CA PHE A 428 11.19 -5.61 -4.30
C PHE A 428 10.33 -6.07 -5.47
N GLU A 429 9.10 -6.52 -5.23
CA GLU A 429 8.16 -6.84 -6.32
C GLU A 429 7.90 -5.63 -7.22
N ASP A 430 7.71 -4.44 -6.62
CA ASP A 430 7.55 -3.20 -7.37
C ASP A 430 8.84 -2.85 -8.16
N LEU A 431 10.02 -3.04 -7.56
CA LEU A 431 11.30 -2.81 -8.24
C LEU A 431 11.53 -3.81 -9.37
N PHE A 432 11.24 -5.10 -9.18
CA PHE A 432 11.35 -6.11 -10.24
C PHE A 432 10.40 -5.81 -11.39
N THR A 433 9.18 -5.35 -11.09
CA THR A 433 8.22 -4.95 -12.13
C THR A 433 8.77 -3.80 -12.98
N GLU A 434 9.35 -2.77 -12.36
CA GLU A 434 9.96 -1.65 -13.09
C GLU A 434 11.25 -2.05 -13.82
N ILE A 435 12.04 -2.99 -13.26
CA ILE A 435 13.23 -3.55 -13.95
C ILE A 435 12.80 -4.30 -15.23
N SER A 436 11.78 -5.16 -15.14
CA SER A 436 11.26 -5.89 -16.29
C SER A 436 10.72 -4.94 -17.36
N ALA A 437 9.92 -3.95 -16.98
CA ALA A 437 9.43 -2.93 -17.89
C ALA A 437 10.59 -2.16 -18.56
N ARG A 438 11.63 -1.81 -17.80
CA ARG A 438 12.81 -1.14 -18.37
C ARG A 438 13.60 -2.01 -19.33
N LYS A 439 13.75 -3.31 -19.07
CA LYS A 439 14.39 -4.24 -19.99
C LYS A 439 13.64 -4.30 -21.32
N VAL A 440 12.31 -4.42 -21.28
CA VAL A 440 11.45 -4.39 -22.47
C VAL A 440 11.69 -3.12 -23.29
N GLU A 441 11.63 -1.93 -22.67
CA GLU A 441 11.86 -0.66 -23.34
C GLU A 441 13.27 -0.58 -23.99
N LEU A 442 14.31 -1.07 -23.30
CA LEU A 442 15.67 -1.05 -23.83
C LEU A 442 15.80 -1.98 -25.03
N ILE A 443 15.29 -3.20 -24.95
CA ILE A 443 15.35 -4.18 -26.04
C ILE A 443 14.56 -3.66 -27.24
N GLU A 444 13.36 -3.13 -27.02
CA GLU A 444 12.53 -2.53 -28.05
C GLU A 444 13.27 -1.37 -28.74
N GLY A 445 13.85 -0.45 -27.96
CA GLY A 445 14.64 0.65 -28.48
C GLY A 445 15.88 0.19 -29.25
N TRP A 446 16.58 -0.84 -28.77
CA TRP A 446 17.75 -1.38 -29.47
C TRP A 446 17.40 -2.13 -30.77
N LEU A 447 16.22 -2.71 -30.85
CA LEU A 447 15.72 -3.37 -32.07
C LEU A 447 15.13 -2.38 -33.08
N HIS A 448 14.94 -1.12 -32.71
CA HIS A 448 14.47 -0.09 -33.65
C HIS A 448 15.55 0.21 -34.72
N ALA A 449 15.14 0.31 -36.00
CA ALA A 449 16.05 0.40 -37.14
C ALA A 449 17.02 1.62 -37.05
N ASP A 450 16.53 2.76 -36.58
CA ASP A 450 17.25 4.02 -36.56
C ASP A 450 18.07 4.27 -35.28
N THR A 451 18.05 3.35 -34.30
CA THR A 451 18.78 3.52 -33.07
C THR A 451 20.27 3.20 -33.25
N PRO A 452 21.19 4.17 -33.11
CA PRO A 452 22.62 3.89 -33.23
C PRO A 452 23.08 3.08 -32.01
N LEU A 453 23.77 1.96 -32.25
CA LEU A 453 24.34 1.12 -31.23
C LEU A 453 25.83 0.90 -31.48
N ALA A 454 26.64 1.03 -30.43
CA ALA A 454 28.03 0.68 -30.36
C ALA A 454 28.28 -0.44 -29.33
N GLY A 455 29.54 -0.88 -29.19
CA GLY A 455 29.89 -2.10 -28.45
C GLY A 455 29.63 -3.37 -29.27
N ARG A 456 30.32 -4.46 -28.95
CA ARG A 456 30.20 -5.70 -29.76
C ARG A 456 28.84 -6.38 -29.65
N ALA A 457 28.20 -6.33 -28.47
CA ALA A 457 26.82 -6.81 -28.34
C ALA A 457 25.86 -5.91 -29.13
N GLY A 458 26.05 -4.58 -29.08
CA GLY A 458 25.26 -3.62 -29.86
C GLY A 458 25.34 -3.89 -31.37
N GLN A 459 26.55 -4.15 -31.91
CA GLN A 459 26.73 -4.50 -33.30
C GLN A 459 26.00 -5.80 -33.70
N ARG A 460 26.00 -6.81 -32.82
CA ARG A 460 25.23 -8.06 -33.07
C ARG A 460 23.72 -7.79 -33.10
N ILE A 461 23.22 -6.91 -32.20
CA ILE A 461 21.80 -6.52 -32.23
C ILE A 461 21.46 -5.80 -33.52
N VAL A 462 22.32 -4.92 -34.03
CA VAL A 462 22.13 -4.26 -35.35
C VAL A 462 22.03 -5.29 -36.47
N SER A 463 22.87 -6.33 -36.44
CA SER A 463 22.81 -7.42 -37.44
C SER A 463 21.51 -8.21 -37.35
N MET A 464 20.94 -8.38 -36.18
CA MET A 464 19.66 -9.07 -35.95
C MET A 464 18.44 -8.30 -36.47
N ARG A 465 18.53 -6.98 -36.61
CA ARG A 465 17.39 -6.15 -37.09
C ARG A 465 16.94 -6.50 -38.50
N ALA A 466 17.84 -7.06 -39.31
CA ALA A 466 17.55 -7.48 -40.67
C ALA A 466 16.74 -8.79 -40.77
N HIS A 467 16.52 -9.49 -39.66
CA HIS A 467 15.75 -10.72 -39.62
C HIS A 467 14.29 -10.45 -39.31
N ASP A 468 13.40 -11.06 -40.09
CA ASP A 468 11.97 -11.04 -39.79
C ASP A 468 11.64 -12.03 -38.67
N PHE A 469 11.04 -11.53 -37.59
CA PHE A 469 10.53 -12.35 -36.52
C PHE A 469 8.99 -12.41 -36.60
N PRO A 470 8.38 -13.59 -36.55
CA PRO A 470 6.92 -13.76 -36.69
C PRO A 470 6.10 -13.01 -35.63
N SER A 471 6.69 -12.79 -34.47
CA SER A 471 6.12 -11.97 -33.39
C SER A 471 7.24 -11.25 -32.65
N ARG A 472 7.48 -10.02 -33.03
CA ARG A 472 8.54 -9.18 -32.44
C ARG A 472 8.25 -8.83 -30.97
N GLU A 473 6.99 -8.59 -30.65
CA GLU A 473 6.54 -8.28 -29.29
C GLU A 473 6.80 -9.46 -28.34
N THR A 474 6.39 -10.67 -28.73
CA THR A 474 6.66 -11.89 -27.95
C THR A 474 8.16 -12.12 -27.75
N LEU A 475 8.97 -11.91 -28.79
CA LEU A 475 10.43 -12.05 -28.68
C LEU A 475 11.02 -11.05 -27.66
N ILE A 476 10.54 -9.81 -27.65
CA ILE A 476 11.01 -8.78 -26.72
C ILE A 476 10.65 -9.17 -25.28
N GLU A 477 9.39 -9.56 -25.02
CA GLU A 477 8.92 -9.97 -23.70
C GLU A 477 9.68 -11.19 -23.18
N GLU A 478 9.74 -12.26 -23.97
CA GLU A 478 10.48 -13.48 -23.61
C GLU A 478 11.97 -13.21 -23.36
N THR A 479 12.60 -12.36 -24.18
CA THR A 479 14.01 -12.00 -24.01
C THR A 479 14.21 -11.19 -22.72
N ALA A 480 13.32 -10.26 -22.38
CA ALA A 480 13.41 -9.45 -21.18
C ALA A 480 13.35 -10.27 -19.90
N ASP A 481 12.66 -11.40 -19.90
CA ASP A 481 12.51 -12.27 -18.73
C ASP A 481 13.83 -12.93 -18.30
N TRP A 482 14.68 -13.33 -19.26
CA TRP A 482 15.90 -14.07 -18.92
C TRP A 482 17.21 -13.29 -19.16
N ILE A 483 17.22 -12.22 -19.98
CA ILE A 483 18.43 -11.46 -20.26
C ILE A 483 18.86 -10.63 -19.07
N ASN A 484 20.17 -10.60 -18.82
CA ASN A 484 20.75 -9.69 -17.85
C ASN A 484 21.12 -8.37 -18.53
N ILE A 485 20.58 -7.24 -18.06
CA ILE A 485 20.94 -5.90 -18.53
C ILE A 485 21.38 -5.07 -17.34
N ARG A 486 22.67 -4.78 -17.26
CA ARG A 486 23.29 -3.98 -16.18
C ARG A 486 23.87 -2.71 -16.75
N SER A 487 23.47 -1.55 -16.21
CA SER A 487 24.08 -0.28 -16.61
C SER A 487 25.42 -0.08 -15.93
N THR A 488 26.45 0.22 -16.71
CA THR A 488 27.79 0.56 -16.19
C THR A 488 28.01 2.07 -16.09
N GLY A 489 27.06 2.89 -16.54
CA GLY A 489 27.19 4.33 -16.57
C GLY A 489 27.54 4.89 -17.93
N HIS A 490 28.23 4.13 -18.73
CA HIS A 490 28.71 4.47 -20.05
C HIS A 490 28.42 3.37 -21.08
N SER A 491 27.83 2.25 -20.63
CA SER A 491 27.32 1.16 -21.48
C SER A 491 26.28 0.32 -20.72
N TYR A 492 25.64 -0.60 -21.41
CA TYR A 492 24.87 -1.70 -20.81
C TYR A 492 25.67 -3.00 -20.98
N CYS A 493 25.84 -3.73 -19.87
CA CYS A 493 26.50 -5.02 -19.84
C CYS A 493 25.45 -6.14 -19.90
N LEU A 494 25.57 -7.06 -20.86
CA LEU A 494 24.68 -8.21 -21.05
C LEU A 494 25.26 -9.53 -20.52
N ALA A 495 26.41 -9.51 -19.83
CA ALA A 495 27.00 -10.74 -19.28
C ALA A 495 26.03 -11.40 -18.29
N GLN A 496 25.85 -12.72 -18.41
CA GLN A 496 24.96 -13.51 -17.55
C GLN A 496 25.58 -13.78 -16.17
N ASP A 497 26.91 -13.75 -16.11
CA ASP A 497 27.73 -13.88 -14.90
C ASP A 497 28.28 -12.52 -14.42
N ASP A 498 29.29 -12.55 -13.58
CA ASP A 498 30.00 -11.37 -13.10
C ASP A 498 30.74 -10.59 -14.20
N GLY A 499 30.88 -11.15 -15.39
CA GLY A 499 31.57 -10.56 -16.53
C GLY A 499 33.02 -10.17 -16.20
N CYS A 500 33.34 -8.86 -16.29
CA CYS A 500 34.67 -8.34 -15.91
C CYS A 500 34.84 -8.08 -14.40
N GLY A 501 34.01 -8.65 -13.54
CA GLY A 501 34.04 -8.39 -12.09
C GLY A 501 33.75 -6.94 -11.71
N GLY A 502 33.10 -6.18 -12.62
CA GLY A 502 32.78 -4.76 -12.47
C GLY A 502 33.93 -3.81 -12.82
N ALA A 503 35.08 -4.29 -13.31
CA ALA A 503 36.19 -3.43 -13.71
C ALA A 503 35.78 -2.40 -14.77
N GLY A 504 34.84 -2.76 -15.68
CA GLY A 504 34.27 -1.82 -16.65
C GLY A 504 33.53 -0.63 -16.06
N LEU A 505 33.15 -0.65 -14.81
CA LEU A 505 32.51 0.48 -14.14
C LEU A 505 33.49 1.65 -13.90
N TYR A 506 34.76 1.32 -13.66
CA TYR A 506 35.83 2.27 -13.39
C TYR A 506 36.69 2.54 -14.63
N GLU A 507 36.64 1.64 -15.61
CA GLU A 507 37.45 1.66 -16.82
C GLU A 507 36.54 1.63 -18.07
N PRO A 508 35.93 2.78 -18.48
CA PRO A 508 34.97 2.83 -19.59
C PRO A 508 35.47 2.22 -20.87
N TRP A 509 36.76 2.40 -21.21
CA TRP A 509 37.38 1.85 -22.42
C TRP A 509 37.28 0.33 -22.55
N ARG A 510 37.19 -0.40 -21.43
CA ARG A 510 36.95 -1.85 -21.47
C ARG A 510 35.60 -2.21 -22.09
N CYS A 511 34.58 -1.39 -21.82
CA CYS A 511 33.25 -1.63 -22.37
C CYS A 511 33.18 -1.34 -23.88
N GLY A 512 33.99 -0.44 -24.40
CA GLY A 512 34.03 -0.12 -25.84
C GLY A 512 34.35 -1.35 -26.73
N ALA A 513 35.22 -2.24 -26.23
CA ALA A 513 35.63 -3.47 -26.94
C ALA A 513 35.04 -4.76 -26.35
N CYS A 514 34.18 -4.70 -25.35
CA CYS A 514 33.63 -5.86 -24.65
C CYS A 514 32.57 -6.56 -25.48
N ASN A 515 32.59 -7.91 -25.45
CA ASN A 515 31.63 -8.75 -26.16
C ASN A 515 30.18 -8.59 -25.65
N ASP A 516 30.01 -8.20 -24.39
CA ASP A 516 28.71 -8.10 -23.72
C ASP A 516 28.26 -6.64 -23.56
N SER A 517 28.92 -5.70 -24.26
CA SER A 517 28.60 -4.28 -24.15
C SER A 517 27.65 -3.81 -25.26
N VAL A 518 26.61 -3.12 -24.86
CA VAL A 518 25.74 -2.28 -25.71
C VAL A 518 25.89 -0.84 -25.28
N ILE A 519 26.20 0.05 -26.22
CA ILE A 519 26.29 1.50 -26.00
C ILE A 519 25.26 2.14 -26.92
N ASP A 520 24.31 2.85 -26.35
CA ASP A 520 23.30 3.59 -27.11
C ASP A 520 23.42 5.12 -26.88
N SER A 521 22.52 5.89 -27.48
CA SER A 521 22.54 7.34 -27.40
C SER A 521 22.39 7.90 -25.98
N SER A 522 21.88 7.14 -25.03
CA SER A 522 21.74 7.56 -23.63
C SER A 522 23.08 7.71 -22.92
N GLN A 523 24.13 7.06 -23.42
CA GLN A 523 25.49 7.15 -22.86
C GLN A 523 26.39 8.16 -23.60
N ARG A 524 25.84 8.92 -24.55
CA ARG A 524 26.64 9.89 -25.37
C ARG A 524 27.48 10.87 -24.55
N ILE A 525 26.98 11.27 -23.36
CA ILE A 525 27.70 12.23 -22.50
C ILE A 525 28.92 11.57 -21.83
N ALA A 526 28.89 10.26 -21.65
CA ALA A 526 29.96 9.51 -21.00
C ALA A 526 31.13 9.17 -21.94
N TRP A 527 30.92 9.28 -23.25
CA TRP A 527 31.89 9.06 -24.33
C TRP A 527 32.21 10.37 -25.06
#